data_ea5f3a94b837162f56dc905717aed30d
#
_entry.id   ea5f3a94b837162f56dc905717aed30d
#
_cell.length_a   1.000
_cell.length_b   1.000
_cell.length_c   1.000
_cell.angle_alpha   90.00
_cell.angle_beta   90.00
_cell.angle_gamma   90.00
#
_symmetry.space_group_name_H-M   'P 1'
#
loop_
_entity.id
_entity.type
_entity.pdbx_description
1 polymer ?
#
loop_
_entity_poly.entity_id
_entity_poly.type
_entity_poly.pdbx_seq_one_letter_code
_entity_poly.pdbx_strand_id
1 'polypeptide(L)'
;GSGSVLIESQVANINNIYGVDLNPLAKLLSKVRTTKLSEKQLYQIENNFIKKLNNEFDKYNDKINNFNHFIVDEKKLDITEKKGWGYETEIYFQEYKQKYCDDFIFPTFKNIGFWFTPKTIYSLQIIKNVIKMSKQKDIRDFLLITFSETIRKVSNTKKGEFKLVRISKEQIL
;
A
#
# COMPACT_ATOMS: atom_id res chain seq x y z
N GLY A 1 8.07 -2.21 -18.80
CA GLY A 1 6.73 -2.76 -18.84
C GLY A 1 6.46 -3.85 -17.81
N SER A 2 5.41 -4.68 -18.03
CA SER A 2 4.99 -5.73 -17.07
C SER A 2 5.86 -6.99 -17.05
N GLY A 3 6.88 -7.08 -17.91
CA GLY A 3 7.74 -8.26 -18.05
C GLY A 3 7.11 -9.44 -18.81
N SER A 4 6.02 -9.23 -19.56
CA SER A 4 5.34 -10.32 -20.27
C SER A 4 6.25 -11.05 -21.25
N VAL A 5 7.08 -10.32 -22.00
CA VAL A 5 8.07 -10.92 -22.92
C VAL A 5 9.07 -11.81 -22.18
N LEU A 6 9.52 -11.39 -20.99
CA LEU A 6 10.44 -12.18 -20.18
C LEU A 6 9.80 -13.49 -19.70
N ILE A 7 8.51 -13.45 -19.34
CA ILE A 7 7.77 -14.64 -18.92
C ILE A 7 7.58 -15.60 -20.09
N GLU A 8 7.11 -15.11 -21.23
CA GLU A 8 6.94 -15.93 -22.44
C GLU A 8 8.26 -16.56 -22.90
N SER A 9 9.36 -15.80 -22.79
CA SER A 9 10.69 -16.34 -23.10
C SER A 9 11.08 -17.47 -22.14
N GLN A 10 10.75 -17.38 -20.85
CA GLN A 10 10.98 -18.49 -19.89
C GLN A 10 10.15 -19.71 -20.24
N VAL A 11 8.87 -19.50 -20.59
CA VAL A 11 7.98 -20.59 -21.01
C VAL A 11 8.51 -21.28 -22.27
N ALA A 12 9.10 -20.52 -23.18
CA ALA A 12 9.77 -21.02 -24.39
C ALA A 12 11.15 -21.64 -24.12
N ASN A 13 11.59 -21.78 -22.87
CA ASN A 13 12.89 -22.29 -22.46
C ASN A 13 14.09 -21.52 -23.07
N ILE A 14 13.93 -20.21 -23.31
CA ILE A 14 15.03 -19.35 -23.74
C ILE A 14 15.91 -19.05 -22.53
N ASN A 15 17.19 -19.36 -22.65
CA ASN A 15 18.19 -19.03 -21.64
C ASN A 15 18.72 -17.60 -21.83
N ASN A 16 19.20 -16.97 -20.74
CA ASN A 16 19.82 -15.65 -20.78
C ASN A 16 18.90 -14.52 -21.25
N ILE A 17 17.77 -14.36 -20.57
CA ILE A 17 16.78 -13.31 -20.85
C ILE A 17 17.14 -12.03 -20.09
N TYR A 18 17.23 -10.90 -20.78
CA TYR A 18 17.50 -9.60 -20.20
C TYR A 18 16.40 -8.60 -20.53
N GLY A 19 16.02 -7.79 -19.53
CA GLY A 19 15.06 -6.71 -19.69
C GLY A 19 15.57 -5.42 -19.06
N VAL A 20 15.31 -4.28 -19.71
CA VAL A 20 15.62 -2.94 -19.20
C VAL A 20 14.35 -2.13 -19.10
N ASP A 21 14.13 -1.46 -17.97
CA ASP A 21 13.03 -0.52 -17.77
C ASP A 21 13.49 0.66 -16.92
N LEU A 22 13.04 1.86 -17.24
CA LEU A 22 13.33 3.08 -16.48
C LEU A 22 12.53 3.14 -15.18
N ASN A 23 11.34 2.51 -15.15
CA ASN A 23 10.48 2.49 -13.98
C ASN A 23 10.96 1.40 -12.99
N PRO A 24 11.41 1.76 -11.78
CA PRO A 24 11.88 0.80 -10.80
C PRO A 24 10.81 -0.20 -10.35
N LEU A 25 9.52 0.20 -10.35
CA LEU A 25 8.41 -0.70 -10.04
C LEU A 25 8.20 -1.73 -11.16
N ALA A 26 8.26 -1.33 -12.42
CA ALA A 26 8.18 -2.24 -13.56
C ALA A 26 9.35 -3.24 -13.58
N LYS A 27 10.55 -2.79 -13.25
CA LYS A 27 11.72 -3.65 -13.07
C LYS A 27 11.49 -4.68 -11.95
N LEU A 28 11.01 -4.25 -10.80
CA LEU A 28 10.73 -5.14 -9.68
C LEU A 28 9.62 -6.14 -10.02
N LEU A 29 8.53 -5.68 -10.66
CA LEU A 29 7.43 -6.51 -11.11
C LEU A 29 7.90 -7.60 -12.08
N SER A 30 8.67 -7.21 -13.09
CA SER A 30 9.24 -8.14 -14.07
C SER A 30 10.12 -9.19 -13.38
N LYS A 31 10.98 -8.77 -12.46
CA LYS A 31 11.82 -9.68 -11.66
C LYS A 31 10.97 -10.67 -10.86
N VAL A 32 9.99 -10.19 -10.11
CA VAL A 32 9.13 -11.05 -9.27
C VAL A 32 8.37 -12.07 -10.11
N ARG A 33 7.81 -11.64 -11.24
CA ARG A 33 7.06 -12.53 -12.15
C ARG A 33 7.92 -13.62 -12.81
N THR A 34 9.22 -13.39 -12.93
CA THR A 34 10.17 -14.36 -13.47
C THR A 34 10.93 -15.13 -12.38
N THR A 35 10.72 -14.81 -11.11
CA THR A 35 11.33 -15.52 -9.97
C THR A 35 10.39 -16.60 -9.44
N LYS A 36 10.83 -17.85 -9.46
CA LYS A 36 10.09 -18.97 -8.91
C LYS A 36 10.33 -19.08 -7.40
N LEU A 37 9.29 -18.90 -6.61
CA LEU A 37 9.36 -19.16 -5.16
C LEU A 37 9.21 -20.66 -4.90
N SER A 38 10.02 -21.20 -3.99
CA SER A 38 9.91 -22.57 -3.52
C SER A 38 8.71 -22.75 -2.58
N GLU A 39 8.22 -23.98 -2.44
CA GLU A 39 7.14 -24.30 -1.47
C GLU A 39 7.51 -23.88 -0.04
N LYS A 40 8.76 -24.05 0.36
CA LYS A 40 9.26 -23.58 1.66
C LYS A 40 9.12 -22.07 1.82
N GLN A 41 9.39 -21.28 0.77
CA GLN A 41 9.23 -19.83 0.81
C GLN A 41 7.75 -19.43 0.85
N LEU A 42 6.88 -20.12 0.11
CA LEU A 42 5.43 -19.89 0.18
C LEU A 42 4.89 -20.21 1.57
N TYR A 43 5.30 -21.33 2.17
CA TYR A 43 4.95 -21.67 3.56
C TYR A 43 5.42 -20.61 4.56
N GLN A 44 6.63 -20.05 4.38
CA GLN A 44 7.12 -18.95 5.23
C GLN A 44 6.28 -17.67 5.09
N ILE A 45 5.80 -17.37 3.90
CA ILE A 45 4.89 -16.22 3.69
C ILE A 45 3.58 -16.47 4.44
N GLU A 46 2.97 -17.62 4.24
CA GLU A 46 1.68 -17.95 4.83
C GLU A 46 1.74 -18.00 6.36
N ASN A 47 2.69 -18.72 6.93
CA ASN A 47 2.70 -19.00 8.37
C ASN A 47 3.49 -17.99 9.19
N ASN A 48 4.55 -17.40 8.63
CA ASN A 48 5.39 -16.46 9.40
C ASN A 48 5.03 -15.01 9.13
N PHE A 49 4.89 -14.63 7.84
CA PHE A 49 4.60 -13.25 7.51
C PHE A 49 3.17 -12.87 7.91
N ILE A 50 2.17 -13.67 7.54
CA ILE A 50 0.76 -13.40 7.86
C ILE A 50 0.54 -13.40 9.37
N LYS A 51 1.09 -14.39 10.10
CA LYS A 51 1.00 -14.41 11.57
C LYS A 51 1.62 -13.18 12.20
N LYS A 52 2.80 -12.77 11.73
CA LYS A 52 3.45 -11.56 12.23
C LYS A 52 2.66 -10.31 11.91
N LEU A 53 2.09 -10.24 10.71
CA LEU A 53 1.23 -9.12 10.29
C LEU A 53 0.00 -9.00 11.20
N ASN A 54 -0.68 -10.11 11.48
CA ASN A 54 -1.83 -10.13 12.39
C ASN A 54 -1.44 -9.66 13.78
N ASN A 55 -0.35 -10.17 14.34
CA ASN A 55 0.15 -9.72 15.65
C ASN A 55 0.45 -8.21 15.70
N GLU A 56 1.01 -7.64 14.62
CA GLU A 56 1.25 -6.20 14.56
C GLU A 56 -0.07 -5.42 14.43
N PHE A 57 -1.05 -5.92 13.69
CA PHE A 57 -2.38 -5.30 13.65
C PHE A 57 -3.07 -5.36 15.01
N ASP A 58 -3.02 -6.48 15.72
CA ASP A 58 -3.60 -6.62 17.06
C ASP A 58 -2.94 -5.64 18.05
N LYS A 59 -1.62 -5.51 18.02
CA LYS A 59 -0.85 -4.56 18.84
C LYS A 59 -1.29 -3.11 18.64
N TYR A 60 -1.69 -2.75 17.42
CA TYR A 60 -2.07 -1.37 17.06
C TYR A 60 -3.58 -1.20 16.88
N ASN A 61 -4.40 -2.20 17.25
CA ASN A 61 -5.84 -2.20 17.01
C ASN A 61 -6.54 -0.98 17.62
N ASP A 62 -6.22 -0.62 18.86
CA ASP A 62 -6.82 0.54 19.53
C ASP A 62 -6.46 1.85 18.81
N LYS A 63 -5.21 1.99 18.37
CA LYS A 63 -4.78 3.15 17.58
C LYS A 63 -5.52 3.22 16.25
N ILE A 64 -5.69 2.09 15.56
CA ILE A 64 -6.42 1.99 14.28
C ILE A 64 -7.90 2.36 14.48
N ASN A 65 -8.52 1.90 15.56
CA ASN A 65 -9.94 2.17 15.85
C ASN A 65 -10.18 3.63 16.22
N ASN A 66 -9.24 4.28 16.89
CA ASN A 66 -9.32 5.71 17.18
C ASN A 66 -9.33 6.59 15.91
N PHE A 67 -8.83 6.10 14.77
CA PHE A 67 -8.97 6.81 13.49
C PHE A 67 -10.41 6.88 12.97
N ASN A 68 -11.29 5.97 13.36
CA ASN A 68 -12.70 6.00 12.96
C ASN A 68 -13.43 7.23 13.53
N HIS A 69 -13.02 7.71 14.70
CA HIS A 69 -13.60 8.92 15.31
C HIS A 69 -13.22 10.21 14.56
N PHE A 70 -12.10 10.21 13.82
CA PHE A 70 -11.64 11.37 13.05
C PHE A 70 -12.45 11.58 11.76
N ILE A 71 -13.01 10.51 11.21
CA ILE A 71 -13.82 10.56 9.97
C ILE A 71 -15.25 11.06 10.28
N VAL A 72 -15.71 10.86 11.50
CA VAL A 72 -17.13 11.06 11.89
C VAL A 72 -17.42 12.49 12.38
N ASP A 73 -16.42 13.30 12.71
CA ASP A 73 -16.68 14.69 13.14
C ASP A 73 -16.95 15.61 11.92
N GLU A 74 -17.92 15.18 11.12
CA GLU A 74 -18.37 15.82 9.87
C GLU A 74 -18.85 17.26 10.06
N LYS A 75 -19.24 17.65 11.29
CA LYS A 75 -19.75 18.98 11.61
C LYS A 75 -18.70 20.08 11.53
N LYS A 76 -17.42 19.72 11.49
CA LYS A 76 -16.31 20.69 11.35
C LYS A 76 -15.80 20.82 9.92
N LEU A 77 -16.26 19.97 9.01
CA LEU A 77 -15.88 20.01 7.62
C LEU A 77 -16.90 20.83 6.84
N ASP A 78 -16.57 22.06 6.53
CA ASP A 78 -17.34 22.83 5.53
C ASP A 78 -17.09 22.24 4.14
N ILE A 79 -18.02 21.39 3.72
CA ILE A 79 -17.89 20.47 2.57
C ILE A 79 -18.39 21.14 1.28
N THR A 80 -18.81 22.38 1.35
CA THR A 80 -19.46 23.10 0.24
C THR A 80 -18.51 23.42 -0.92
N GLU A 81 -17.18 23.40 -0.69
CA GLU A 81 -16.21 23.61 -1.76
C GLU A 81 -15.55 22.34 -2.24
N LYS A 82 -15.75 21.99 -3.52
CA LYS A 82 -15.07 20.85 -4.17
C LYS A 82 -13.54 20.83 -4.05
N LYS A 83 -12.93 21.95 -3.69
CA LYS A 83 -11.49 22.09 -3.45
C LYS A 83 -11.07 21.78 -2.00
N GLY A 84 -11.97 21.91 -1.03
CA GLY A 84 -11.66 21.88 0.40
C GLY A 84 -11.35 20.48 0.90
N TRP A 85 -12.08 19.48 0.47
CA TRP A 85 -12.06 18.16 1.10
C TRP A 85 -10.69 17.44 1.09
N GLY A 86 -9.92 17.56 0.02
CA GLY A 86 -8.55 17.01 -0.04
C GLY A 86 -7.58 17.75 0.88
N TYR A 87 -7.76 19.05 1.05
CA TYR A 87 -6.94 19.88 1.93
C TYR A 87 -7.26 19.64 3.41
N GLU A 88 -8.53 19.53 3.74
CA GLU A 88 -9.00 19.27 5.11
C GLU A 88 -8.57 17.89 5.58
N THR A 89 -8.73 16.83 4.78
CA THR A 89 -8.22 15.50 5.12
C THR A 89 -6.71 15.49 5.32
N GLU A 90 -5.96 16.34 4.61
CA GLU A 90 -4.52 16.49 4.80
C GLU A 90 -4.19 17.18 6.13
N ILE A 91 -4.91 18.24 6.51
CA ILE A 91 -4.74 18.92 7.81
C ILE A 91 -5.04 17.94 8.94
N TYR A 92 -6.16 17.24 8.91
CA TYR A 92 -6.51 16.24 9.92
C TYR A 92 -5.47 15.12 10.02
N PHE A 93 -4.93 14.68 8.89
CA PHE A 93 -3.88 13.68 8.87
C PHE A 93 -2.61 14.21 9.56
N GLN A 94 -2.22 15.46 9.31
CA GLN A 94 -1.04 16.06 9.95
C GLN A 94 -1.23 16.27 11.47
N GLU A 95 -2.39 16.75 11.88
CA GLU A 95 -2.74 16.89 13.31
C GLU A 95 -2.75 15.53 14.01
N TYR A 96 -3.35 14.53 13.37
CA TYR A 96 -3.39 13.18 13.89
C TYR A 96 -1.99 12.57 14.02
N LYS A 97 -1.15 12.77 13.01
CA LYS A 97 0.24 12.33 13.00
C LYS A 97 1.02 12.92 14.18
N GLN A 98 0.85 14.21 14.47
CA GLN A 98 1.49 14.84 15.62
C GLN A 98 1.02 14.24 16.95
N LYS A 99 -0.25 13.91 17.06
CA LYS A 99 -0.85 13.48 18.33
C LYS A 99 -0.63 11.99 18.66
N TYR A 100 -0.58 11.11 17.67
CA TYR A 100 -0.71 9.67 17.90
C TYR A 100 0.36 8.78 17.22
N CYS A 101 1.27 9.34 16.44
CA CYS A 101 2.11 8.54 15.53
C CYS A 101 3.61 8.74 15.69
N ASP A 102 4.10 8.90 16.91
CA ASP A 102 5.53 9.10 17.18
C ASP A 102 6.42 7.91 16.76
N ASP A 103 5.83 6.70 16.66
CA ASP A 103 6.56 5.46 16.39
C ASP A 103 6.71 5.13 14.89
N PHE A 104 6.07 5.89 13.97
CA PHE A 104 6.03 5.58 12.55
C PHE A 104 6.53 6.69 11.65
N ILE A 105 7.38 6.33 10.70
CA ILE A 105 7.76 7.22 9.59
C ILE A 105 6.70 7.11 8.49
N PHE A 106 5.88 8.14 8.38
CA PHE A 106 4.87 8.23 7.33
C PHE A 106 5.43 8.78 6.02
N PRO A 107 4.90 8.38 4.87
CA PRO A 107 5.25 9.00 3.61
C PRO A 107 4.82 10.48 3.59
N THR A 108 5.62 11.32 2.96
CA THR A 108 5.45 12.78 2.92
C THR A 108 5.18 13.30 1.51
N PHE A 109 4.35 12.63 0.74
CA PHE A 109 3.97 13.15 -0.56
C PHE A 109 2.76 14.10 -0.47
N LYS A 110 2.70 15.05 -1.39
CA LYS A 110 1.64 16.05 -1.46
C LYS A 110 0.26 15.41 -1.62
N ASN A 111 -0.72 15.87 -0.86
CA ASN A 111 -2.12 15.43 -0.91
C ASN A 111 -2.32 13.94 -0.51
N ILE A 112 -1.51 13.40 0.38
CA ILE A 112 -1.66 12.02 0.85
C ILE A 112 -3.07 11.77 1.44
N GLY A 113 -3.60 12.70 2.23
CA GLY A 113 -4.93 12.62 2.82
C GLY A 113 -6.07 12.70 1.79
N PHE A 114 -5.80 13.23 0.59
CA PHE A 114 -6.75 13.19 -0.52
C PHE A 114 -6.97 11.77 -1.07
N TRP A 115 -5.89 10.98 -1.14
CA TRP A 115 -5.90 9.66 -1.75
C TRP A 115 -6.13 8.52 -0.77
N PHE A 116 -5.93 8.75 0.52
CA PHE A 116 -6.03 7.73 1.56
C PHE A 116 -6.65 8.30 2.83
N THR A 117 -7.46 7.51 3.52
CA THR A 117 -7.87 7.85 4.88
C THR A 117 -6.71 7.68 5.87
N PRO A 118 -6.69 8.38 7.01
CA PRO A 118 -5.68 8.19 8.05
C PRO A 118 -5.54 6.73 8.49
N LYS A 119 -6.64 6.03 8.68
CA LYS A 119 -6.68 4.58 9.00
C LYS A 119 -5.94 3.77 7.95
N THR A 120 -6.21 4.03 6.67
CA THR A 120 -5.55 3.33 5.56
C THR A 120 -4.06 3.58 5.55
N ILE A 121 -3.62 4.84 5.72
CA ILE A 121 -2.20 5.20 5.74
C ILE A 121 -1.48 4.46 6.87
N TYR A 122 -2.08 4.45 8.06
CA TYR A 122 -1.51 3.78 9.22
C TYR A 122 -1.39 2.26 9.00
N SER A 123 -2.47 1.63 8.52
CA SER A 123 -2.48 0.20 8.21
C SER A 123 -1.44 -0.18 7.15
N LEU A 124 -1.31 0.62 6.10
CA LEU A 124 -0.28 0.43 5.08
C LEU A 124 1.14 0.57 5.65
N GLN A 125 1.34 1.46 6.60
CA GLN A 125 2.65 1.61 7.25
C GLN A 125 3.01 0.38 8.11
N ILE A 126 2.05 -0.21 8.81
CA ILE A 126 2.25 -1.48 9.54
C ILE A 126 2.69 -2.57 8.56
N ILE A 127 1.95 -2.77 7.46
CA ILE A 127 2.28 -3.76 6.44
C ILE A 127 3.71 -3.54 5.91
N LYS A 128 4.04 -2.31 5.55
CA LYS A 128 5.38 -1.95 5.04
C LYS A 128 6.48 -2.27 6.04
N ASN A 129 6.26 -2.01 7.33
CA ASN A 129 7.23 -2.31 8.38
C ASN A 129 7.46 -3.82 8.52
N VAL A 130 6.38 -4.63 8.48
CA VAL A 130 6.50 -6.09 8.54
C VAL A 130 7.24 -6.64 7.31
N ILE A 131 6.97 -6.10 6.10
CA ILE A 131 7.70 -6.47 4.88
C ILE A 131 9.21 -6.20 5.02
N LYS A 132 9.59 -5.04 5.57
CA LYS A 132 11.00 -4.69 5.78
C LYS A 132 11.74 -5.66 6.69
N MET A 133 11.03 -6.33 7.60
CA MET A 133 11.62 -7.33 8.49
C MET A 133 11.94 -8.66 7.79
N SER A 134 11.47 -8.89 6.57
CA SER A 134 11.80 -10.09 5.80
C SER A 134 13.27 -10.06 5.38
N LYS A 135 14.03 -11.07 5.82
CA LYS A 135 15.46 -11.20 5.52
C LYS A 135 15.70 -11.72 4.10
N GLN A 136 14.82 -12.58 3.59
CA GLN A 136 14.95 -13.18 2.27
C GLN A 136 14.51 -12.19 1.19
N LYS A 137 15.43 -11.90 0.28
CA LYS A 137 15.23 -10.88 -0.76
C LYS A 137 14.06 -11.21 -1.69
N ASP A 138 13.93 -12.45 -2.14
CA ASP A 138 12.89 -12.82 -3.11
C ASP A 138 11.50 -12.79 -2.46
N ILE A 139 11.37 -13.22 -1.21
CA ILE A 139 10.14 -13.06 -0.43
C ILE A 139 9.80 -11.58 -0.27
N ARG A 140 10.78 -10.77 0.11
CA ARG A 140 10.56 -9.33 0.28
C ARG A 140 10.16 -8.65 -1.03
N ASP A 141 10.81 -8.98 -2.15
CA ASP A 141 10.49 -8.44 -3.47
C ASP A 141 9.05 -8.83 -3.87
N PHE A 142 8.64 -10.08 -3.66
CA PHE A 142 7.27 -10.56 -3.87
C PHE A 142 6.26 -9.80 -3.02
N LEU A 143 6.53 -9.65 -1.72
CA LEU A 143 5.65 -8.91 -0.79
C LEU A 143 5.56 -7.42 -1.14
N LEU A 144 6.64 -6.80 -1.65
CA LEU A 144 6.59 -5.41 -2.12
C LEU A 144 5.70 -5.22 -3.34
N ILE A 145 5.68 -6.16 -4.28
CA ILE A 145 4.75 -6.10 -5.42
C ILE A 145 3.31 -6.31 -4.97
N THR A 146 3.06 -7.27 -4.09
CA THR A 146 1.73 -7.48 -3.48
C THR A 146 1.28 -6.22 -2.72
N PHE A 147 2.17 -5.59 -1.99
CA PHE A 147 1.91 -4.34 -1.27
C PHE A 147 1.57 -3.19 -2.22
N SER A 148 2.29 -3.05 -3.33
CA SER A 148 1.98 -2.04 -4.36
C SER A 148 0.57 -2.19 -4.91
N GLU A 149 0.12 -3.42 -5.17
CA GLU A 149 -1.24 -3.69 -5.60
C GLU A 149 -2.27 -3.42 -4.48
N THR A 150 -1.92 -3.72 -3.24
CA THR A 150 -2.75 -3.40 -2.06
C THR A 150 -2.96 -1.89 -1.94
N ILE A 151 -1.89 -1.07 -2.06
CA ILE A 151 -1.99 0.39 -2.04
C ILE A 151 -3.01 0.88 -3.07
N ARG A 152 -2.93 0.35 -4.31
CA ARG A 152 -3.87 0.70 -5.37
C ARG A 152 -5.32 0.34 -5.03
N LYS A 153 -5.52 -0.83 -4.42
CA LYS A 153 -6.87 -1.34 -4.07
C LYS A 153 -7.54 -0.58 -2.92
N VAL A 154 -6.75 -0.10 -1.95
CA VAL A 154 -7.28 0.60 -0.76
C VAL A 154 -7.24 2.11 -0.88
N SER A 155 -6.73 2.65 -2.00
CA SER A 155 -6.78 4.09 -2.26
C SER A 155 -8.20 4.56 -2.54
N ASN A 156 -8.47 5.83 -2.25
CA ASN A 156 -9.74 6.51 -2.55
C ASN A 156 -9.89 6.79 -4.06
N THR A 157 -9.54 5.81 -4.89
CA THR A 157 -9.64 5.91 -6.35
C THR A 157 -10.73 5.02 -6.90
N LYS A 158 -11.41 5.51 -7.93
CA LYS A 158 -12.42 4.75 -8.66
C LYS A 158 -11.75 3.58 -9.38
N LYS A 159 -12.27 2.37 -9.16
CA LYS A 159 -11.73 1.16 -9.78
C LYS A 159 -12.16 1.09 -11.25
N GLY A 160 -11.27 0.58 -12.11
CA GLY A 160 -11.57 0.39 -13.54
C GLY A 160 -11.38 1.63 -14.41
N GLU A 161 -11.06 2.79 -13.84
CA GLU A 161 -10.79 4.00 -14.62
C GLU A 161 -9.33 4.02 -15.09
N PHE A 162 -9.14 4.52 -16.33
CA PHE A 162 -7.81 4.69 -16.91
C PHE A 162 -7.01 5.81 -16.22
N LYS A 163 -7.72 6.87 -15.79
CA LYS A 163 -7.14 7.98 -15.02
C LYS A 163 -7.41 7.79 -13.53
N LEU A 164 -6.54 8.35 -12.68
CA LEU A 164 -6.78 8.42 -11.25
C LEU A 164 -7.96 9.38 -10.97
N VAL A 165 -9.12 8.81 -10.78
CA VAL A 165 -10.34 9.51 -10.41
C VAL A 165 -10.67 9.16 -8.97
N ARG A 166 -10.88 10.17 -8.13
CA ARG A 166 -11.28 9.96 -6.75
C ARG A 166 -12.71 9.48 -6.65
N ILE A 167 -13.00 8.55 -5.75
CA ILE A 167 -14.39 8.17 -5.40
C ILE A 167 -15.06 9.30 -4.62
N SER A 168 -16.41 9.33 -4.66
CA SER A 168 -17.17 10.33 -3.93
C SER A 168 -17.02 10.15 -2.42
N LYS A 169 -17.36 11.20 -1.66
CA LYS A 169 -17.26 11.18 -0.20
C LYS A 169 -18.12 10.06 0.41
N GLU A 170 -19.34 9.91 -0.07
CA GLU A 170 -20.31 8.92 0.39
C GLU A 170 -19.82 7.47 0.20
N GLN A 171 -18.88 7.26 -0.73
CA GLN A 171 -18.27 5.96 -1.00
C GLN A 171 -17.03 5.69 -0.17
N ILE A 172 -16.48 6.71 0.51
CA ILE A 172 -15.29 6.57 1.38
C ILE A 172 -15.71 6.26 2.82
N LEU A 173 -16.87 6.76 3.23
CA LEU A 173 -17.47 6.51 4.54
C LEU A 173 -18.18 5.17 4.55
#